data_92f5745da457f3fc6da51624476fe477
#
_entry.id   92f5745da457f3fc6da51624476fe477
#
_cell.length_a   1.000
_cell.length_b   1.000
_cell.length_c   1.000
_cell.angle_alpha   90.00
_cell.angle_beta   90.00
_cell.angle_gamma   90.00
#
_symmetry.space_group_name_H-M   'P 1'
#
loop_
_entity.id
_entity.type
_entity.pdbx_description
1 polymer ?
#
loop_
_entity_poly.entity_id
_entity_poly.type
_entity_poly.pdbx_seq_one_letter_code
_entity_poly.pdbx_strand_id
1 'polypeptide(L)'
;STENLEKMKISDCGSQIYEFLWNDFCSWYLEISKTNLNLDTLVYTLKNVLILLHPYMPFATSQIWEELGIKGELMLESWPVFNQEYADLNTEKIDDLCATINGIRSLKSEFSLQTNNKVEININTNEAEIYDFNQKAIQKIAGCILNINQTTDKKFINKVINSQTQINLILDQDFDIENEIQKSQKNASKIEGQIKGIQARLSNQKYVANAPKELVDESKSQLEELNKQHTILLDKIKNLQNSL
;
A
#
# COMPACT_ATOMS: atom_id res chain seq x y z
N SER A 1 -18.29 4.98 12.09
CA SER A 1 -18.92 6.26 11.64
C SER A 1 -20.09 6.64 12.54
N THR A 2 -21.04 5.74 12.82
CA THR A 2 -22.24 6.02 13.64
C THR A 2 -21.89 6.61 15.01
N GLU A 3 -20.95 6.01 15.74
CA GLU A 3 -20.49 6.51 17.05
C GLU A 3 -19.93 7.94 16.99
N ASN A 4 -19.24 8.30 15.92
CA ASN A 4 -18.74 9.67 15.73
C ASN A 4 -19.86 10.66 15.45
N LEU A 5 -20.90 10.24 14.71
CA LEU A 5 -22.10 11.08 14.52
C LEU A 5 -22.87 11.30 15.81
N GLU A 6 -23.06 10.27 16.64
CA GLU A 6 -23.69 10.38 17.96
C GLU A 6 -22.94 11.34 18.89
N LYS A 7 -21.60 11.37 18.78
CA LYS A 7 -20.71 12.28 19.50
C LYS A 7 -20.57 13.65 18.82
N MET A 8 -21.36 13.95 17.79
CA MET A 8 -21.31 15.20 17.00
C MET A 8 -19.95 15.47 16.34
N LYS A 9 -19.15 14.42 16.10
CA LYS A 9 -17.86 14.49 15.41
C LYS A 9 -18.04 14.28 13.89
N ILE A 10 -18.71 15.23 13.26
CA ILE A 10 -19.12 15.12 11.85
C ILE A 10 -17.92 15.00 10.92
N SER A 11 -16.85 15.79 11.15
CA SER A 11 -15.63 15.76 10.35
C SER A 11 -14.92 14.40 10.46
N ASP A 12 -14.78 13.86 11.67
CA ASP A 12 -14.12 12.57 11.88
C ASP A 12 -14.90 11.43 11.20
N CYS A 13 -16.24 11.50 11.25
CA CYS A 13 -17.10 10.55 10.55
C CYS A 13 -16.89 10.61 9.04
N GLY A 14 -16.91 11.81 8.45
CA GLY A 14 -16.68 12.00 7.02
C GLY A 14 -15.31 11.50 6.58
N SER A 15 -14.25 11.78 7.35
CA SER A 15 -12.91 11.29 7.09
C SER A 15 -12.83 9.76 7.09
N GLN A 16 -13.45 9.09 8.07
CA GLN A 16 -13.48 7.61 8.12
C GLN A 16 -14.19 6.99 6.92
N ILE A 17 -15.33 7.57 6.50
CA ILE A 17 -16.07 7.08 5.33
C ILE A 17 -15.22 7.27 4.06
N TYR A 18 -14.56 8.42 3.93
CA TYR A 18 -13.69 8.71 2.80
C TYR A 18 -12.47 7.79 2.75
N GLU A 19 -11.82 7.54 3.89
CA GLU A 19 -10.69 6.61 4.00
C GLU A 19 -11.09 5.19 3.58
N PHE A 20 -12.23 4.69 4.06
CA PHE A 20 -12.76 3.40 3.65
C PHE A 20 -13.06 3.36 2.14
N LEU A 21 -13.77 4.38 1.62
CA LEU A 21 -14.10 4.44 0.20
C LEU A 21 -12.85 4.42 -0.67
N TRP A 22 -11.86 5.24 -0.34
CA TRP A 22 -10.68 5.42 -1.18
C TRP A 22 -9.66 4.29 -1.02
N ASN A 23 -9.30 3.97 0.23
CA ASN A 23 -8.22 3.03 0.52
C ASN A 23 -8.68 1.58 0.38
N ASP A 24 -9.83 1.23 0.96
CA ASP A 24 -10.26 -0.18 0.99
C ASP A 24 -11.13 -0.54 -0.21
N PHE A 25 -12.19 0.23 -0.46
CA PHE A 25 -13.14 -0.10 -1.52
C PHE A 25 -12.56 0.16 -2.91
N CYS A 26 -12.10 1.38 -3.21
CA CYS A 26 -11.63 1.73 -4.55
C CYS A 26 -10.25 1.13 -4.86
N SER A 27 -9.30 1.23 -3.93
CA SER A 27 -7.92 0.81 -4.18
C SER A 27 -7.72 -0.71 -4.16
N TRP A 28 -8.51 -1.44 -3.36
CA TRP A 28 -8.37 -2.88 -3.21
C TRP A 28 -9.57 -3.65 -3.74
N TYR A 29 -10.75 -3.45 -3.14
CA TYR A 29 -11.90 -4.30 -3.47
C TYR A 29 -12.28 -4.21 -4.94
N LEU A 30 -12.41 -3.01 -5.50
CA LEU A 30 -12.75 -2.85 -6.92
C LEU A 30 -11.69 -3.44 -7.85
N GLU A 31 -10.40 -3.27 -7.54
CA GLU A 31 -9.33 -3.78 -8.40
C GLU A 31 -9.28 -5.32 -8.38
N ILE A 32 -9.43 -5.94 -7.22
CA ILE A 32 -9.48 -7.40 -7.08
C ILE A 32 -10.75 -7.95 -7.74
N SER A 33 -11.89 -7.31 -7.54
CA SER A 33 -13.19 -7.75 -8.08
C SER A 33 -13.26 -7.73 -9.60
N LYS A 34 -12.42 -6.94 -10.30
CA LYS A 34 -12.34 -6.96 -11.76
C LYS A 34 -11.98 -8.32 -12.36
N THR A 35 -11.40 -9.20 -11.57
CA THR A 35 -11.02 -10.56 -11.99
C THR A 35 -11.98 -11.64 -11.47
N ASN A 36 -12.58 -11.40 -10.30
CA ASN A 36 -13.52 -12.30 -9.63
C ASN A 36 -14.69 -11.48 -9.09
N LEU A 37 -15.59 -11.07 -9.98
CA LEU A 37 -16.70 -10.20 -9.60
C LEU A 37 -17.78 -10.97 -8.83
N ASN A 38 -18.02 -10.53 -7.58
CA ASN A 38 -19.25 -10.83 -6.84
C ASN A 38 -20.14 -9.60 -6.87
N LEU A 39 -21.15 -9.63 -7.75
CA LEU A 39 -22.02 -8.48 -7.97
C LEU A 39 -22.86 -8.14 -6.74
N ASP A 40 -23.33 -9.15 -6.01
CA ASP A 40 -24.16 -8.93 -4.81
C ASP A 40 -23.39 -8.20 -3.73
N THR A 41 -22.15 -8.63 -3.47
CA THR A 41 -21.26 -7.96 -2.49
C THR A 41 -20.90 -6.55 -2.96
N LEU A 42 -20.63 -6.36 -4.26
CA LEU A 42 -20.30 -5.05 -4.82
C LEU A 42 -21.48 -4.07 -4.65
N VAL A 43 -22.67 -4.47 -5.07
CA VAL A 43 -23.88 -3.62 -4.97
C VAL A 43 -24.22 -3.34 -3.51
N TYR A 44 -24.17 -4.36 -2.64
CA TYR A 44 -24.42 -4.18 -1.21
C TYR A 44 -23.47 -3.15 -0.58
N THR A 45 -22.16 -3.30 -0.84
CA THR A 45 -21.16 -2.38 -0.27
C THR A 45 -21.34 -0.96 -0.82
N LEU A 46 -21.51 -0.83 -2.15
CA LEU A 46 -21.69 0.47 -2.80
C LEU A 46 -22.95 1.19 -2.30
N LYS A 47 -24.09 0.49 -2.16
CA LYS A 47 -25.30 1.07 -1.58
C LYS A 47 -25.06 1.64 -0.19
N ASN A 48 -24.44 0.87 0.71
CA ASN A 48 -24.13 1.34 2.06
C ASN A 48 -23.19 2.55 2.05
N VAL A 49 -22.18 2.55 1.19
CA VAL A 49 -21.26 3.69 1.04
C VAL A 49 -22.00 4.94 0.56
N LEU A 50 -22.90 4.82 -0.42
CA LEU A 50 -23.68 5.95 -0.91
C LEU A 50 -24.60 6.53 0.18
N ILE A 51 -25.25 5.67 0.98
CA ILE A 51 -26.08 6.12 2.11
C ILE A 51 -25.22 6.88 3.13
N LEU A 52 -24.05 6.33 3.51
CA LEU A 52 -23.15 6.96 4.48
C LEU A 52 -22.56 8.29 3.99
N LEU A 53 -22.30 8.42 2.69
CA LEU A 53 -21.76 9.64 2.06
C LEU A 53 -22.82 10.69 1.75
N HIS A 54 -24.08 10.31 1.66
CA HIS A 54 -25.16 11.21 1.22
C HIS A 54 -25.23 12.52 2.03
N PRO A 55 -25.08 12.53 3.36
CA PRO A 55 -25.07 13.78 4.14
C PRO A 55 -23.94 14.75 3.79
N TYR A 56 -22.83 14.24 3.21
CA TYR A 56 -21.65 15.04 2.85
C TYR A 56 -21.66 15.46 1.39
N MET A 57 -22.19 14.62 0.52
CA MET A 57 -22.13 14.78 -0.95
C MET A 57 -23.49 14.44 -1.60
N PRO A 58 -24.60 15.16 -1.24
CA PRO A 58 -25.96 14.74 -1.63
C PRO A 58 -26.16 14.65 -3.14
N PHE A 59 -25.64 15.59 -3.90
CA PHE A 59 -25.85 15.62 -5.36
C PHE A 59 -25.12 14.48 -6.08
N ALA A 60 -23.84 14.25 -5.75
CA ALA A 60 -23.04 13.20 -6.38
C ALA A 60 -23.58 11.80 -6.06
N THR A 61 -23.94 11.56 -4.79
CA THR A 61 -24.47 10.26 -4.37
C THR A 61 -25.86 9.98 -4.95
N SER A 62 -26.73 10.98 -5.07
CA SER A 62 -28.03 10.83 -5.73
C SER A 62 -27.87 10.50 -7.21
N GLN A 63 -26.95 11.18 -7.91
CA GLN A 63 -26.69 10.91 -9.32
C GLN A 63 -26.20 9.47 -9.55
N ILE A 64 -25.26 9.01 -8.72
CA ILE A 64 -24.76 7.62 -8.80
C ILE A 64 -25.88 6.61 -8.51
N TRP A 65 -26.74 6.91 -7.52
CA TRP A 65 -27.88 6.05 -7.17
C TRP A 65 -28.85 5.86 -8.34
N GLU A 66 -29.19 6.93 -9.03
CA GLU A 66 -30.03 6.92 -10.23
C GLU A 66 -29.36 6.13 -11.39
N GLU A 67 -28.08 6.36 -11.63
CA GLU A 67 -27.31 5.66 -12.69
C GLU A 67 -27.21 4.16 -12.43
N LEU A 68 -27.16 3.74 -11.16
CA LEU A 68 -27.22 2.31 -10.79
C LEU A 68 -28.59 1.68 -10.97
N GLY A 69 -29.63 2.47 -11.28
CA GLY A 69 -30.98 2.00 -11.46
C GLY A 69 -31.63 1.44 -10.19
N ILE A 70 -31.15 1.85 -9.02
CA ILE A 70 -31.69 1.42 -7.73
C ILE A 70 -33.03 2.10 -7.51
N LYS A 71 -34.07 1.30 -7.22
CA LYS A 71 -35.41 1.82 -6.99
C LYS A 71 -35.49 2.58 -5.66
N GLY A 72 -36.23 3.69 -5.65
CA GLY A 72 -36.41 4.55 -4.48
C GLY A 72 -35.43 5.71 -4.44
N GLU A 73 -35.67 6.61 -3.50
CA GLU A 73 -34.82 7.78 -3.29
C GLU A 73 -33.77 7.48 -2.20
N LEU A 74 -32.50 7.79 -2.49
CA LEU A 74 -31.39 7.55 -1.57
C LEU A 74 -31.63 8.20 -0.19
N MET A 75 -32.23 9.40 -0.16
CA MET A 75 -32.55 10.15 1.06
C MET A 75 -33.53 9.41 2.00
N LEU A 76 -34.33 8.50 1.46
CA LEU A 76 -35.33 7.74 2.25
C LEU A 76 -34.81 6.39 2.71
N GLU A 77 -33.57 6.02 2.32
CA GLU A 77 -32.96 4.77 2.75
C GLU A 77 -32.59 4.80 4.23
N SER A 78 -32.70 3.66 4.87
CA SER A 78 -32.32 3.51 6.28
C SER A 78 -30.80 3.57 6.45
N TRP A 79 -30.35 4.24 7.51
CA TRP A 79 -28.94 4.25 7.89
C TRP A 79 -28.41 2.83 8.12
N PRO A 80 -27.24 2.48 7.56
CA PRO A 80 -26.69 1.13 7.68
C PRO A 80 -26.46 0.72 9.13
N VAL A 81 -26.91 -0.48 9.47
CA VAL A 81 -26.76 -1.07 10.80
C VAL A 81 -25.54 -1.97 10.80
N PHE A 82 -24.74 -1.88 11.87
CA PHE A 82 -23.60 -2.76 12.09
C PHE A 82 -24.07 -4.23 12.20
N ASN A 83 -23.44 -5.10 11.43
CA ASN A 83 -23.68 -6.55 11.49
C ASN A 83 -22.47 -7.26 12.10
N GLN A 84 -22.67 -7.86 13.27
CA GLN A 84 -21.62 -8.58 14.01
C GLN A 84 -21.05 -9.76 13.22
N GLU A 85 -21.85 -10.45 12.43
CA GLU A 85 -21.39 -11.57 11.62
C GLU A 85 -20.26 -11.19 10.66
N TYR A 86 -20.31 -9.97 10.11
CA TYR A 86 -19.27 -9.48 9.22
C TYR A 86 -18.01 -9.02 9.98
N ALA A 87 -18.18 -8.51 11.19
CA ALA A 87 -17.06 -8.06 12.02
C ALA A 87 -16.20 -9.25 12.55
N ASP A 88 -16.81 -10.41 12.69
CA ASP A 88 -16.12 -11.60 13.18
C ASP A 88 -15.43 -12.41 12.07
N LEU A 89 -15.51 -11.94 10.80
CA LEU A 89 -14.79 -12.55 9.69
C LEU A 89 -13.28 -12.33 9.84
N ASN A 90 -12.51 -13.39 9.63
CA ASN A 90 -11.05 -13.29 9.59
C ASN A 90 -10.58 -12.62 8.28
N THR A 91 -9.97 -11.45 8.39
CA THR A 91 -9.45 -10.68 7.26
C THR A 91 -7.95 -10.89 7.04
N GLU A 92 -7.22 -11.58 7.93
CA GLU A 92 -5.77 -11.73 7.89
C GLU A 92 -5.24 -12.17 6.51
N LYS A 93 -5.92 -13.10 5.87
CA LYS A 93 -5.51 -13.60 4.53
C LYS A 93 -5.59 -12.53 3.44
N ILE A 94 -6.57 -11.64 3.53
CA ILE A 94 -6.71 -10.51 2.58
C ILE A 94 -5.69 -9.43 2.89
N ASP A 95 -5.44 -9.16 4.17
CA ASP A 95 -4.41 -8.21 4.60
C ASP A 95 -3.02 -8.67 4.13
N ASP A 96 -2.71 -9.96 4.25
CA ASP A 96 -1.49 -10.57 3.73
C ASP A 96 -1.39 -10.50 2.21
N LEU A 97 -2.48 -10.70 1.50
CA LEU A 97 -2.55 -10.54 0.04
C LEU A 97 -2.23 -9.09 -0.35
N CYS A 98 -2.85 -8.13 0.30
CA CYS A 98 -2.59 -6.69 0.08
C CYS A 98 -1.14 -6.31 0.41
N ALA A 99 -0.62 -6.80 1.54
CA ALA A 99 0.78 -6.61 1.93
C ALA A 99 1.76 -7.20 0.90
N THR A 100 1.43 -8.38 0.35
CA THR A 100 2.22 -9.03 -0.70
C THR A 100 2.23 -8.21 -1.99
N ILE A 101 1.09 -7.72 -2.45
CA ILE A 101 0.99 -6.85 -3.64
C ILE A 101 1.81 -5.56 -3.42
N ASN A 102 1.69 -4.94 -2.25
CA ASN A 102 2.49 -3.76 -1.89
C ASN A 102 3.99 -4.08 -1.82
N GLY A 103 4.35 -5.25 -1.30
CA GLY A 103 5.72 -5.76 -1.29
C GLY A 103 6.31 -5.88 -2.69
N ILE A 104 5.55 -6.44 -3.65
CA ILE A 104 5.96 -6.54 -5.06
C ILE A 104 6.15 -5.15 -5.68
N ARG A 105 5.20 -4.24 -5.47
CA ARG A 105 5.29 -2.85 -5.96
C ARG A 105 6.50 -2.12 -5.38
N SER A 106 6.75 -2.30 -4.08
CA SER A 106 7.91 -1.73 -3.40
C SER A 106 9.21 -2.25 -3.99
N LEU A 107 9.36 -3.57 -4.20
CA LEU A 107 10.54 -4.15 -4.85
C LEU A 107 10.74 -3.57 -6.27
N LYS A 108 9.68 -3.51 -7.07
CA LYS A 108 9.77 -2.93 -8.42
C LYS A 108 10.23 -1.47 -8.40
N SER A 109 9.71 -0.67 -7.48
CA SER A 109 10.12 0.73 -7.32
C SER A 109 11.57 0.84 -6.86
N GLU A 110 11.97 0.04 -5.89
CA GLU A 110 13.33 -0.01 -5.32
C GLU A 110 14.41 -0.30 -6.37
N PHE A 111 14.08 -1.17 -7.33
CA PHE A 111 14.99 -1.55 -8.42
C PHE A 111 14.71 -0.78 -9.72
N SER A 112 13.89 0.28 -9.68
CA SER A 112 13.54 1.12 -10.83
C SER A 112 13.02 0.32 -12.03
N LEU A 113 12.35 -0.80 -11.76
CA LEU A 113 11.74 -1.63 -12.78
C LEU A 113 10.46 -0.96 -13.29
N GLN A 114 10.44 -0.65 -14.58
CA GLN A 114 9.30 0.05 -15.16
C GLN A 114 8.01 -0.78 -15.04
N THR A 115 6.88 -0.10 -14.88
CA THR A 115 5.55 -0.73 -14.70
C THR A 115 5.17 -1.63 -15.88
N ASN A 116 5.70 -1.34 -17.07
CA ASN A 116 5.43 -2.11 -18.30
C ASN A 116 6.29 -3.36 -18.46
N ASN A 117 7.37 -3.50 -17.70
CA ASN A 117 8.17 -4.72 -17.72
C ASN A 117 7.48 -5.75 -16.85
N LYS A 118 7.04 -6.85 -17.45
CA LYS A 118 6.47 -8.01 -16.73
C LYS A 118 7.59 -8.72 -15.99
N VAL A 119 7.88 -8.23 -14.81
CA VAL A 119 8.87 -8.79 -13.90
C VAL A 119 8.37 -10.14 -13.40
N GLU A 120 9.21 -11.14 -13.38
CA GLU A 120 8.90 -12.46 -12.86
C GLU A 120 9.02 -12.46 -11.34
N ILE A 121 7.93 -12.83 -10.65
CA ILE A 121 7.86 -12.92 -9.20
C ILE A 121 7.49 -14.35 -8.81
N ASN A 122 8.21 -14.91 -7.85
CA ASN A 122 7.82 -16.16 -7.22
C ASN A 122 7.45 -15.89 -5.76
N ILE A 123 6.22 -16.24 -5.39
CA ILE A 123 5.74 -16.18 -3.99
C ILE A 123 5.94 -17.56 -3.36
N ASN A 124 6.71 -17.60 -2.28
CA ASN A 124 6.82 -18.78 -1.44
C ASN A 124 5.94 -18.59 -0.21
N THR A 125 4.92 -19.45 -0.07
CA THR A 125 3.91 -19.32 0.98
C THR A 125 3.32 -20.67 1.38
N ASN A 126 2.85 -20.76 2.63
CA ASN A 126 2.07 -21.90 3.12
C ASN A 126 0.57 -21.76 2.77
N GLU A 127 0.12 -20.57 2.34
CA GLU A 127 -1.27 -20.21 2.03
C GLU A 127 -1.48 -20.09 0.51
N ALA A 128 -1.03 -21.09 -0.27
CA ALA A 128 -1.04 -21.02 -1.73
C ALA A 128 -2.42 -20.76 -2.35
N GLU A 129 -3.48 -21.32 -1.75
CA GLU A 129 -4.85 -21.26 -2.28
C GLU A 129 -5.34 -19.82 -2.53
N ILE A 130 -5.07 -18.89 -1.61
CA ILE A 130 -5.53 -17.50 -1.77
C ILE A 130 -4.78 -16.79 -2.92
N TYR A 131 -3.49 -17.12 -3.09
CA TYR A 131 -2.67 -16.54 -4.15
C TYR A 131 -3.04 -17.13 -5.51
N ASP A 132 -3.32 -18.43 -5.60
CA ASP A 132 -3.79 -19.09 -6.81
C ASP A 132 -5.15 -18.54 -7.25
N PHE A 133 -6.10 -18.40 -6.32
CA PHE A 133 -7.42 -17.83 -6.59
C PHE A 133 -7.33 -16.39 -7.10
N ASN A 134 -6.42 -15.59 -6.55
CA ASN A 134 -6.25 -14.18 -6.88
C ASN A 134 -5.09 -13.92 -7.88
N GLN A 135 -4.51 -14.94 -8.50
CA GLN A 135 -3.33 -14.83 -9.36
C GLN A 135 -3.48 -13.75 -10.44
N LYS A 136 -4.61 -13.75 -11.14
CA LYS A 136 -4.89 -12.77 -12.20
C LYS A 136 -4.97 -11.34 -11.66
N ALA A 137 -5.57 -11.15 -10.48
CA ALA A 137 -5.65 -9.86 -9.82
C ALA A 137 -4.25 -9.36 -9.43
N ILE A 138 -3.46 -10.20 -8.77
CA ILE A 138 -2.08 -9.88 -8.36
C ILE A 138 -1.25 -9.48 -9.58
N GLN A 139 -1.26 -10.29 -10.64
CA GLN A 139 -0.51 -10.01 -11.86
C GLN A 139 -0.89 -8.66 -12.49
N LYS A 140 -2.19 -8.35 -12.52
CA LYS A 140 -2.71 -7.09 -13.07
C LYS A 140 -2.36 -5.89 -12.20
N ILE A 141 -2.59 -6.01 -10.91
CA ILE A 141 -2.41 -4.91 -9.94
C ILE A 141 -0.92 -4.60 -9.70
N ALA A 142 -0.10 -5.64 -9.58
CA ALA A 142 1.35 -5.49 -9.37
C ALA A 142 2.15 -5.35 -10.68
N GLY A 143 1.55 -5.67 -11.83
CA GLY A 143 2.20 -5.64 -13.14
C GLY A 143 3.37 -6.64 -13.21
N CYS A 144 3.14 -7.90 -12.87
CA CYS A 144 4.18 -8.95 -12.80
C CYS A 144 3.69 -10.25 -13.46
N ILE A 145 4.62 -11.14 -13.73
CA ILE A 145 4.36 -12.57 -14.00
C ILE A 145 4.49 -13.26 -12.65
N LEU A 146 3.46 -13.98 -12.23
CA LEU A 146 3.41 -14.59 -10.91
C LEU A 146 3.56 -16.10 -11.00
N ASN A 147 4.52 -16.64 -10.23
CA ASN A 147 4.69 -18.04 -9.91
C ASN A 147 4.45 -18.23 -8.40
N ILE A 148 3.93 -19.40 -8.01
CA ILE A 148 3.63 -19.72 -6.61
C ILE A 148 4.33 -21.02 -6.26
N ASN A 149 5.15 -20.98 -5.19
CA ASN A 149 5.90 -22.12 -4.65
C ASN A 149 6.73 -22.88 -5.70
N GLN A 150 7.24 -22.17 -6.72
CA GLN A 150 8.10 -22.76 -7.72
C GLN A 150 9.57 -22.64 -7.32
N THR A 151 10.34 -23.69 -7.56
CA THR A 151 11.78 -23.66 -7.43
C THR A 151 12.41 -22.99 -8.66
N THR A 152 13.45 -22.17 -8.44
CA THR A 152 14.16 -21.50 -9.52
C THR A 152 15.67 -21.59 -9.30
N ASP A 153 16.40 -21.83 -10.39
CA ASP A 153 17.87 -21.77 -10.40
C ASP A 153 18.39 -20.37 -10.77
N LYS A 154 17.47 -19.44 -11.08
CA LYS A 154 17.82 -18.06 -11.41
C LYS A 154 18.14 -17.28 -10.14
N LYS A 155 18.99 -16.26 -10.26
CA LYS A 155 19.24 -15.31 -9.18
C LYS A 155 17.97 -14.53 -8.86
N PHE A 156 17.74 -14.28 -7.59
CA PHE A 156 16.55 -13.56 -7.13
C PHE A 156 16.86 -12.66 -5.95
N ILE A 157 16.04 -11.64 -5.76
CA ILE A 157 16.03 -10.79 -4.57
C ILE A 157 14.86 -11.21 -3.70
N ASN A 158 15.17 -11.58 -2.45
CA ASN A 158 14.16 -12.00 -1.49
C ASN A 158 13.62 -10.82 -0.68
N LYS A 159 12.31 -10.82 -0.43
CA LYS A 159 11.65 -9.93 0.53
C LYS A 159 10.67 -10.72 1.37
N VAL A 160 10.84 -10.71 2.67
CA VAL A 160 9.93 -11.34 3.61
C VAL A 160 8.74 -10.40 3.83
N ILE A 161 7.54 -10.91 3.71
CA ILE A 161 6.28 -10.18 3.96
C ILE A 161 5.82 -10.45 5.40
N ASN A 162 5.73 -11.74 5.75
CA ASN A 162 5.42 -12.19 7.10
C ASN A 162 6.12 -13.54 7.38
N SER A 163 5.78 -14.19 8.49
CA SER A 163 6.38 -15.48 8.87
C SER A 163 6.07 -16.63 7.91
N GLN A 164 5.06 -16.49 7.06
CA GLN A 164 4.55 -17.55 6.18
C GLN A 164 4.74 -17.25 4.70
N THR A 165 4.99 -15.98 4.34
CA THR A 165 5.03 -15.53 2.94
C THR A 165 6.28 -14.72 2.64
N GLN A 166 6.96 -15.08 1.59
CA GLN A 166 8.14 -14.42 1.03
C GLN A 166 7.97 -14.19 -0.46
N ILE A 167 8.53 -13.11 -0.96
CA ILE A 167 8.53 -12.75 -2.37
C ILE A 167 9.96 -12.85 -2.89
N ASN A 168 10.14 -13.56 -4.01
CA ASN A 168 11.39 -13.61 -4.74
C ASN A 168 11.21 -12.90 -6.09
N LEU A 169 11.86 -11.76 -6.24
CA LEU A 169 11.99 -11.06 -7.51
C LEU A 169 13.06 -11.77 -8.34
N ILE A 170 12.67 -12.39 -9.43
CA ILE A 170 13.58 -13.09 -10.32
C ILE A 170 14.33 -12.07 -11.19
N LEU A 171 15.64 -12.13 -11.17
CA LEU A 171 16.48 -11.23 -11.94
C LEU A 171 16.73 -11.79 -13.35
N ASP A 172 16.66 -10.91 -14.35
CA ASP A 172 17.08 -11.24 -15.72
C ASP A 172 18.58 -11.52 -15.75
N GLN A 173 19.02 -12.34 -16.69
CA GLN A 173 20.44 -12.71 -16.86
C GLN A 173 21.35 -11.49 -17.09
N ASP A 174 20.81 -10.44 -17.69
CA ASP A 174 21.53 -9.22 -18.02
C ASP A 174 21.51 -8.19 -16.87
N PHE A 175 20.89 -8.52 -15.72
CA PHE A 175 20.82 -7.60 -14.58
C PHE A 175 22.19 -7.50 -13.89
N ASP A 176 22.83 -6.33 -14.04
CA ASP A 176 24.14 -6.04 -13.45
C ASP A 176 24.02 -5.68 -11.97
N ILE A 177 24.08 -6.72 -11.12
CA ILE A 177 23.98 -6.60 -9.67
C ILE A 177 25.09 -5.74 -9.10
N GLU A 178 26.33 -5.88 -9.61
CA GLU A 178 27.50 -5.15 -9.10
C GLU A 178 27.37 -3.64 -9.35
N ASN A 179 26.95 -3.26 -10.55
CA ASN A 179 26.70 -1.85 -10.88
C ASN A 179 25.57 -1.26 -10.03
N GLU A 180 24.51 -2.03 -9.77
CA GLU A 180 23.41 -1.57 -8.92
C GLU A 180 23.82 -1.41 -7.44
N ILE A 181 24.69 -2.29 -6.95
CA ILE A 181 25.32 -2.15 -5.62
C ILE A 181 26.14 -0.86 -5.55
N GLN A 182 27.01 -0.62 -6.54
CA GLN A 182 27.85 0.58 -6.58
C GLN A 182 27.02 1.87 -6.61
N LYS A 183 25.96 1.91 -7.45
CA LYS A 183 25.02 3.05 -7.49
C LYS A 183 24.33 3.27 -6.15
N SER A 184 23.85 2.22 -5.53
CA SER A 184 23.16 2.27 -4.24
C SER A 184 24.11 2.72 -3.11
N GLN A 185 25.35 2.24 -3.08
CA GLN A 185 26.38 2.69 -2.14
C GLN A 185 26.72 4.17 -2.30
N LYS A 186 26.84 4.65 -3.54
CA LYS A 186 27.11 6.07 -3.83
C LYS A 186 25.95 6.95 -3.34
N ASN A 187 24.72 6.51 -3.55
CA ASN A 187 23.54 7.21 -3.07
C ASN A 187 23.44 7.20 -1.53
N ALA A 188 23.71 6.06 -0.89
CA ALA A 188 23.74 5.96 0.57
C ALA A 188 24.78 6.89 1.18
N SER A 189 26.00 6.96 0.64
CA SER A 189 27.04 7.89 1.09
C SER A 189 26.65 9.36 0.94
N LYS A 190 25.93 9.70 -0.13
CA LYS A 190 25.40 11.06 -0.35
C LYS A 190 24.37 11.44 0.71
N ILE A 191 23.43 10.53 0.98
CA ILE A 191 22.38 10.73 2.00
C ILE A 191 23.02 10.81 3.41
N GLU A 192 23.98 9.94 3.72
CA GLU A 192 24.72 10.00 4.98
C GLU A 192 25.41 11.37 5.18
N GLY A 193 26.00 11.94 4.13
CA GLY A 193 26.53 13.29 4.17
C GLY A 193 25.49 14.37 4.49
N GLN A 194 24.29 14.25 3.91
CA GLN A 194 23.16 15.15 4.20
C GLN A 194 22.68 14.99 5.66
N ILE A 195 22.55 13.77 6.13
CA ILE A 195 22.19 13.45 7.53
C ILE A 195 23.18 14.11 8.49
N LYS A 196 24.50 13.91 8.30
CA LYS A 196 25.54 14.53 9.10
C LYS A 196 25.47 16.06 9.11
N GLY A 197 25.18 16.67 7.95
CA GLY A 197 25.00 18.12 7.83
C GLY A 197 23.82 18.65 8.64
N ILE A 198 22.67 17.99 8.59
CA ILE A 198 21.47 18.38 9.35
C ILE A 198 21.69 18.11 10.86
N GLN A 199 22.28 16.99 11.23
CA GLN A 199 22.62 16.68 12.62
C GLN A 199 23.58 17.71 13.21
N ALA A 200 24.62 18.11 12.47
CA ALA A 200 25.55 19.16 12.91
C ALA A 200 24.84 20.49 13.12
N ARG A 201 23.87 20.83 12.25
CA ARG A 201 23.05 22.04 12.39
C ARG A 201 22.14 21.96 13.61
N LEU A 202 21.46 20.85 13.82
CA LEU A 202 20.55 20.66 14.96
C LEU A 202 21.29 20.51 16.31
N SER A 203 22.57 20.06 16.31
CA SER A 203 23.39 20.00 17.52
C SER A 203 23.97 21.37 17.93
N ASN A 204 23.92 22.36 17.04
CA ASN A 204 24.37 23.72 17.35
C ASN A 204 23.30 24.43 18.21
N GLN A 205 23.53 24.53 19.52
CA GLN A 205 22.61 25.15 20.47
C GLN A 205 22.29 26.61 20.10
N LYS A 206 23.25 27.37 19.55
CA LYS A 206 23.01 28.76 19.09
C LYS A 206 22.05 28.81 17.91
N TYR A 207 22.15 27.86 17.01
CA TYR A 207 21.20 27.76 15.88
C TYR A 207 19.80 27.44 16.37
N VAL A 208 19.66 26.39 17.21
CA VAL A 208 18.34 25.95 17.70
C VAL A 208 17.67 27.03 18.57
N ALA A 209 18.43 27.82 19.32
CA ALA A 209 17.90 28.90 20.17
C ALA A 209 17.46 30.15 19.38
N ASN A 210 18.09 30.44 18.23
CA ASN A 210 17.85 31.68 17.49
C ASN A 210 17.05 31.47 16.18
N ALA A 211 16.94 30.24 15.67
CA ALA A 211 16.19 29.95 14.47
C ALA A 211 14.67 29.93 14.75
N PRO A 212 13.83 30.31 13.78
CA PRO A 212 12.38 30.11 13.87
C PRO A 212 12.05 28.64 14.15
N LYS A 213 11.10 28.43 15.06
CA LYS A 213 10.71 27.06 15.47
C LYS A 213 10.30 26.18 14.28
N GLU A 214 9.62 26.76 13.30
CA GLU A 214 9.21 26.09 12.07
C GLU A 214 10.39 25.49 11.30
N LEU A 215 11.52 26.24 11.15
CA LEU A 215 12.71 25.76 10.47
C LEU A 215 13.45 24.65 11.23
N VAL A 216 13.38 24.66 12.56
CA VAL A 216 13.93 23.60 13.40
C VAL A 216 13.10 22.33 13.26
N ASP A 217 11.78 22.45 13.28
CA ASP A 217 10.86 21.31 13.13
C ASP A 217 10.91 20.73 11.71
N GLU A 218 11.02 21.57 10.68
CA GLU A 218 11.26 21.14 9.30
C GLU A 218 12.59 20.37 9.17
N SER A 219 13.65 20.86 9.80
CA SER A 219 14.96 20.18 9.81
C SER A 219 14.89 18.81 10.50
N LYS A 220 14.10 18.65 11.56
CA LYS A 220 13.89 17.36 12.23
C LYS A 220 13.10 16.40 11.32
N SER A 221 12.01 16.85 10.73
CA SER A 221 11.24 16.05 9.76
C SER A 221 12.09 15.60 8.59
N GLN A 222 12.93 16.49 8.05
CA GLN A 222 13.86 16.16 6.97
C GLN A 222 14.90 15.12 7.43
N LEU A 223 15.39 15.22 8.65
CA LEU A 223 16.32 14.24 9.21
C LEU A 223 15.68 12.85 9.34
N GLU A 224 14.45 12.77 9.82
CA GLU A 224 13.71 11.52 9.93
C GLU A 224 13.50 10.87 8.55
N GLU A 225 13.11 11.65 7.56
CA GLU A 225 12.90 11.16 6.20
C GLU A 225 14.20 10.66 5.56
N LEU A 226 15.31 11.39 5.71
CA LEU A 226 16.62 10.95 5.22
C LEU A 226 17.11 9.69 5.91
N ASN A 227 16.88 9.53 7.21
CA ASN A 227 17.22 8.30 7.94
C ASN A 227 16.42 7.10 7.40
N LYS A 228 15.12 7.26 7.12
CA LYS A 228 14.30 6.22 6.50
C LYS A 228 14.85 5.83 5.12
N GLN A 229 15.15 6.82 4.28
CA GLN A 229 15.72 6.57 2.95
C GLN A 229 17.07 5.88 3.01
N HIS A 230 17.93 6.27 3.96
CA HIS A 230 19.24 5.64 4.18
C HIS A 230 19.10 4.17 4.59
N THR A 231 18.17 3.87 5.51
CA THR A 231 17.90 2.49 5.94
C THR A 231 17.41 1.63 4.76
N ILE A 232 16.49 2.12 3.95
CA ILE A 232 15.99 1.43 2.75
C ILE A 232 17.15 1.10 1.79
N LEU A 233 18.07 2.06 1.57
CA LEU A 233 19.22 1.83 0.69
C LEU A 233 20.21 0.80 1.26
N LEU A 234 20.43 0.78 2.57
CA LEU A 234 21.29 -0.24 3.19
C LEU A 234 20.68 -1.64 3.08
N ASP A 235 19.36 -1.77 3.28
CA ASP A 235 18.66 -3.03 3.12
C ASP A 235 18.70 -3.50 1.66
N LYS A 236 18.53 -2.57 0.70
CA LYS A 236 18.71 -2.85 -0.72
C LYS A 236 20.10 -3.41 -1.04
N ILE A 237 21.16 -2.75 -0.56
CA ILE A 237 22.55 -3.20 -0.77
C ILE A 237 22.75 -4.60 -0.18
N LYS A 238 22.25 -4.84 1.03
CA LYS A 238 22.34 -6.15 1.69
C LYS A 238 21.61 -7.24 0.88
N ASN A 239 20.42 -6.97 0.39
CA ASN A 239 19.65 -7.91 -0.42
C ASN A 239 20.37 -8.24 -1.75
N LEU A 240 20.95 -7.24 -2.42
CA LEU A 240 21.73 -7.44 -3.62
C LEU A 240 23.00 -8.26 -3.36
N GLN A 241 23.70 -8.00 -2.26
CA GLN A 241 24.88 -8.79 -1.88
C GLN A 241 24.56 -10.25 -1.58
N ASN A 242 23.40 -10.53 -1.00
CA ASN A 242 22.94 -11.90 -0.76
C ASN A 242 22.54 -12.64 -2.05
N SER A 243 22.35 -11.90 -3.17
CA SER A 243 21.94 -12.44 -4.47
C SER A 243 23.13 -12.64 -5.44
N LEU A 244 24.35 -12.28 -5.02
CA LEU A 244 25.60 -12.57 -5.76
C LEU A 244 26.01 -14.02 -5.59
#